data_2f77a4427b21a11cfb738d13fc7f4bf8
#
_entry.id   2f77a4427b21a11cfb738d13fc7f4bf8
#
_cell.length_a   1.000
_cell.length_b   1.000
_cell.length_c   1.000
_cell.angle_alpha   90.00
_cell.angle_beta   90.00
_cell.angle_gamma   90.00
#
_symmetry.space_group_name_H-M   'P 1'
#
loop_
_entity.id
_entity.type
_entity.pdbx_description
1 polymer ?
#
loop_
_entity_poly.entity_id
_entity_poly.type
_entity_poly.pdbx_seq_one_letter_code
_entity_poly.pdbx_strand_id
1 'polypeptide(L)'
;SCVDLQNATWGEGYSEVAPTSVLQVSQKTGGFLGGAFVDDTLVGFIYSLFANFEDTICHWSHMLAVHSSARGEGLGRRLKLFQREELLTRGINTVFWTFDPMVAQNAHLNLNRLGATILTYVPNMYGADTGSLLHVGGETDRFIVRWDLESQRTHRAVEEGLRFDSKQAPKKDCLVARPGLGSTSKEMPSGDEVFIEIPGELTDS
;
A
#
# COMPACT_ATOMS: atom_id res chain seq x y z
N SER A 1 -12.35 -4.49 18.09
CA SER A 1 -12.74 -5.17 16.83
C SER A 1 -12.02 -4.60 15.62
N CYS A 2 -12.16 -5.22 14.44
CA CYS A 2 -11.63 -4.64 13.20
C CYS A 2 -12.28 -3.29 12.85
N VAL A 3 -13.55 -3.10 13.18
CA VAL A 3 -14.26 -1.84 12.95
C VAL A 3 -13.67 -0.72 13.82
N ASP A 4 -13.43 -0.98 15.10
CA ASP A 4 -12.83 0.03 15.99
C ASP A 4 -11.43 0.42 15.50
N LEU A 5 -10.65 -0.56 15.02
CA LEU A 5 -9.32 -0.31 14.50
C LEU A 5 -9.35 0.47 13.17
N GLN A 6 -10.37 0.28 12.34
CA GLN A 6 -10.60 1.10 11.15
C GLN A 6 -10.85 2.56 11.56
N ASN A 7 -11.77 2.80 12.47
CA ASN A 7 -12.09 4.15 12.97
C ASN A 7 -10.87 4.82 13.62
N ALA A 8 -10.10 4.08 14.43
CA ALA A 8 -8.88 4.58 15.04
C ALA A 8 -7.76 4.90 14.02
N THR A 9 -7.79 4.25 12.84
CA THR A 9 -6.77 4.43 11.80
C THR A 9 -7.11 5.53 10.82
N TRP A 10 -8.36 5.56 10.34
CA TRP A 10 -8.80 6.47 9.27
C TRP A 10 -9.72 7.60 9.74
N GLY A 11 -10.17 7.56 11.00
CA GLY A 11 -11.07 8.54 11.61
C GLY A 11 -12.53 8.05 11.70
N GLU A 12 -13.29 8.57 12.66
CA GLU A 12 -14.70 8.22 12.85
C GLU A 12 -15.61 8.66 11.69
N GLY A 13 -15.15 9.64 10.89
CA GLY A 13 -15.84 10.11 9.69
C GLY A 13 -15.55 9.35 8.41
N TYR A 14 -14.72 8.30 8.48
CA TYR A 14 -14.34 7.52 7.31
C TYR A 14 -15.53 6.76 6.73
N SER A 15 -15.91 7.09 5.49
CA SER A 15 -17.09 6.54 4.81
C SER A 15 -16.93 5.09 4.34
N GLU A 16 -15.68 4.64 4.15
CA GLU A 16 -15.34 3.36 3.54
C GLU A 16 -15.06 2.25 4.58
N VAL A 17 -15.60 2.40 5.80
CA VAL A 17 -15.48 1.36 6.85
C VAL A 17 -16.15 0.07 6.39
N ALA A 18 -15.37 -1.02 6.35
CA ALA A 18 -15.91 -2.35 6.06
C ALA A 18 -16.65 -2.90 7.31
N PRO A 19 -17.99 -3.08 7.22
CA PRO A 19 -18.77 -3.60 8.34
C PRO A 19 -18.38 -5.04 8.69
N THR A 20 -18.58 -5.44 9.95
CA THR A 20 -18.32 -6.80 10.42
C THR A 20 -18.96 -7.87 9.54
N SER A 21 -20.20 -7.63 9.08
CA SER A 21 -20.92 -8.56 8.21
C SER A 21 -20.20 -8.78 6.87
N VAL A 22 -19.66 -7.71 6.27
CA VAL A 22 -18.88 -7.79 5.02
C VAL A 22 -17.59 -8.57 5.23
N LEU A 23 -16.87 -8.32 6.32
CA LEU A 23 -15.66 -9.06 6.68
C LEU A 23 -15.94 -10.57 6.85
N GLN A 24 -17.03 -10.92 7.53
CA GLN A 24 -17.46 -12.30 7.75
C GLN A 24 -17.87 -13.02 6.46
N VAL A 25 -18.68 -12.37 5.63
CA VAL A 25 -19.10 -12.94 4.34
C VAL A 25 -17.90 -13.13 3.42
N SER A 26 -17.00 -12.14 3.36
CA SER A 26 -15.80 -12.23 2.55
C SER A 26 -14.93 -13.44 2.91
N GLN A 27 -14.71 -13.70 4.22
CA GLN A 27 -13.98 -14.90 4.64
C GLN A 27 -14.65 -16.20 4.20
N LYS A 28 -15.99 -16.27 4.21
CA LYS A 28 -16.75 -17.45 3.78
C LYS A 28 -16.72 -17.67 2.26
N THR A 29 -16.48 -16.61 1.50
CA THR A 29 -16.47 -16.61 0.03
C THR A 29 -15.06 -16.60 -0.57
N GLY A 30 -14.06 -17.00 0.21
CA GLY A 30 -12.68 -17.11 -0.26
C GLY A 30 -11.78 -15.93 0.07
N GLY A 31 -12.31 -14.85 0.65
CA GLY A 31 -11.50 -13.73 1.12
C GLY A 31 -10.59 -14.10 2.29
N PHE A 32 -9.71 -13.20 2.66
CA PHE A 32 -8.76 -13.39 3.74
C PHE A 32 -8.87 -12.24 4.75
N LEU A 33 -8.93 -12.59 6.03
CA LEU A 33 -8.85 -11.66 7.15
C LEU A 33 -7.85 -12.19 8.17
N GLY A 34 -6.74 -11.46 8.37
CA GLY A 34 -5.70 -11.77 9.35
C GLY A 34 -5.62 -10.70 10.43
N GLY A 35 -5.41 -11.09 11.67
CA GLY A 35 -5.28 -10.19 12.81
C GLY A 35 -3.96 -10.36 13.56
N ALA A 36 -3.42 -9.25 14.06
CA ALA A 36 -2.30 -9.24 14.98
C ALA A 36 -2.77 -8.78 16.37
N PHE A 37 -2.37 -9.51 17.40
CA PHE A 37 -2.77 -9.29 18.77
C PHE A 37 -1.56 -9.09 19.67
N VAL A 38 -1.70 -8.19 20.65
CA VAL A 38 -0.82 -8.08 21.80
C VAL A 38 -1.71 -8.36 23.02
N ASP A 39 -1.38 -9.39 23.75
CA ASP A 39 -2.30 -10.02 24.70
C ASP A 39 -3.65 -10.26 24.00
N ASP A 40 -4.77 -9.92 24.50
CA ASP A 40 -6.07 -10.10 23.84
C ASP A 40 -6.52 -8.88 23.01
N THR A 41 -5.62 -7.90 22.79
CA THR A 41 -5.95 -6.66 22.09
C THR A 41 -5.54 -6.74 20.62
N LEU A 42 -6.49 -6.51 19.71
CA LEU A 42 -6.22 -6.41 18.27
C LEU A 42 -5.47 -5.10 17.98
N VAL A 43 -4.21 -5.21 17.56
CA VAL A 43 -3.33 -4.07 17.24
C VAL A 43 -3.04 -3.90 15.74
N GLY A 44 -3.47 -4.85 14.92
CA GLY A 44 -3.37 -4.75 13.47
C GLY A 44 -4.26 -5.76 12.78
N PHE A 45 -4.70 -5.44 11.56
CA PHE A 45 -5.38 -6.42 10.71
C PHE A 45 -5.07 -6.16 9.24
N ILE A 46 -5.24 -7.23 8.46
CA ILE A 46 -5.19 -7.19 7.00
C ILE A 46 -6.42 -7.89 6.44
N TYR A 47 -7.03 -7.30 5.43
CA TYR A 47 -8.23 -7.79 4.80
C TYR A 47 -8.09 -7.80 3.28
N SER A 48 -8.47 -8.91 2.64
CA SER A 48 -8.51 -9.00 1.19
C SER A 48 -9.72 -9.78 0.69
N LEU A 49 -10.18 -9.37 -0.48
CA LEU A 49 -11.25 -9.98 -1.25
C LEU A 49 -10.68 -10.99 -2.23
N PHE A 50 -11.36 -12.11 -2.43
CA PHE A 50 -11.15 -12.97 -3.60
C PHE A 50 -11.66 -12.22 -4.84
N ALA A 51 -10.87 -12.18 -5.89
CA ALA A 51 -11.13 -11.37 -7.08
C ALA A 51 -10.68 -12.06 -8.38
N ASN A 52 -11.25 -11.60 -9.48
CA ASN A 52 -10.70 -11.79 -10.82
C ASN A 52 -10.40 -10.38 -11.37
N PHE A 53 -9.14 -10.09 -11.58
CA PHE A 53 -8.68 -8.78 -12.05
C PHE A 53 -7.61 -8.98 -13.13
N GLU A 54 -7.72 -8.27 -14.24
CA GLU A 54 -6.82 -8.45 -15.40
C GLU A 54 -6.76 -9.95 -15.83
N ASP A 55 -7.93 -10.59 -15.95
CA ASP A 55 -8.08 -12.01 -16.27
C ASP A 55 -7.30 -12.98 -15.35
N THR A 56 -6.90 -12.51 -14.17
CA THR A 56 -6.14 -13.27 -13.18
C THR A 56 -6.98 -13.53 -11.93
N ILE A 57 -7.09 -14.82 -11.54
CA ILE A 57 -7.62 -15.18 -10.22
C ILE A 57 -6.61 -14.73 -9.17
N CYS A 58 -7.06 -13.86 -8.27
CA CYS A 58 -6.17 -13.15 -7.35
C CYS A 58 -6.88 -12.77 -6.05
N HIS A 59 -6.16 -12.11 -5.15
CA HIS A 59 -6.76 -11.32 -4.08
C HIS A 59 -6.56 -9.83 -4.32
N TRP A 60 -7.60 -9.07 -4.00
CA TRP A 60 -7.50 -7.62 -3.84
C TRP A 60 -7.32 -7.32 -2.35
N SER A 61 -6.10 -6.92 -1.95
CA SER A 61 -5.81 -6.57 -0.56
C SER A 61 -6.39 -5.19 -0.25
N HIS A 62 -7.58 -5.19 0.33
CA HIS A 62 -8.40 -3.99 0.46
C HIS A 62 -7.95 -3.10 1.62
N MET A 63 -7.66 -3.70 2.80
CA MET A 63 -7.30 -2.94 3.99
C MET A 63 -6.07 -3.54 4.69
N LEU A 64 -5.22 -2.67 5.18
CA LEU A 64 -4.13 -2.96 6.11
C LEU A 64 -4.09 -1.84 7.14
N ALA A 65 -4.38 -2.15 8.39
CA ALA A 65 -4.33 -1.19 9.49
C ALA A 65 -3.44 -1.67 10.61
N VAL A 66 -2.70 -0.73 11.20
CA VAL A 66 -1.86 -0.95 12.39
C VAL A 66 -2.16 0.17 13.37
N HIS A 67 -2.56 -0.20 14.59
CA HIS A 67 -2.81 0.75 15.67
C HIS A 67 -1.55 1.59 15.94
N SER A 68 -1.73 2.85 16.28
CA SER A 68 -0.61 3.79 16.49
C SER A 68 0.43 3.30 17.50
N SER A 69 0.00 2.61 18.57
CA SER A 69 0.89 2.03 19.58
C SER A 69 1.78 0.89 19.08
N ALA A 70 1.49 0.29 17.94
CA ALA A 70 2.23 -0.83 17.35
C ALA A 70 2.89 -0.46 16.00
N ARG A 71 2.90 0.84 15.65
CA ARG A 71 3.59 1.33 14.45
C ARG A 71 5.11 1.40 14.68
N GLY A 72 5.87 1.40 13.58
CA GLY A 72 7.33 1.46 13.62
C GLY A 72 8.04 0.12 13.80
N GLU A 73 7.34 -0.93 14.24
CA GLU A 73 7.91 -2.27 14.52
C GLU A 73 7.78 -3.25 13.33
N GLY A 74 7.45 -2.77 12.15
CA GLY A 74 7.32 -3.60 10.94
C GLY A 74 6.08 -4.50 10.91
N LEU A 75 5.08 -4.26 11.78
CA LEU A 75 3.87 -5.08 11.88
C LEU A 75 3.09 -5.14 10.56
N GLY A 76 3.00 -4.03 9.83
CA GLY A 76 2.35 -4.00 8.51
C GLY A 76 3.01 -4.96 7.52
N ARG A 77 4.35 -5.02 7.50
CA ARG A 77 5.08 -5.99 6.69
C ARG A 77 4.82 -7.42 7.14
N ARG A 78 4.80 -7.70 8.43
CA ARG A 78 4.52 -9.04 8.99
C ARG A 78 3.12 -9.51 8.60
N LEU A 79 2.12 -8.64 8.64
CA LEU A 79 0.75 -8.94 8.20
C LEU A 79 0.70 -9.25 6.69
N LYS A 80 1.44 -8.52 5.86
CA LYS A 80 1.57 -8.81 4.43
C LYS A 80 2.24 -10.16 4.16
N LEU A 81 3.29 -10.50 4.90
CA LEU A 81 3.96 -11.80 4.77
C LEU A 81 3.05 -12.94 5.21
N PHE A 82 2.31 -12.77 6.30
CA PHE A 82 1.30 -13.73 6.73
C PHE A 82 0.20 -13.92 5.67
N GLN A 83 -0.28 -12.82 5.08
CA GLN A 83 -1.20 -12.91 3.93
C GLN A 83 -0.59 -13.72 2.79
N ARG A 84 0.68 -13.47 2.44
CA ARG A 84 1.38 -14.20 1.37
C ARG A 84 1.40 -15.69 1.63
N GLU A 85 1.83 -16.11 2.81
CA GLU A 85 1.92 -17.51 3.22
C GLU A 85 0.56 -18.21 3.11
N GLU A 86 -0.47 -17.61 3.67
CA GLU A 86 -1.83 -18.16 3.65
C GLU A 86 -2.42 -18.24 2.23
N LEU A 87 -2.18 -17.25 1.39
CA LEU A 87 -2.71 -17.25 0.02
C LEU A 87 -2.02 -18.29 -0.87
N LEU A 88 -0.72 -18.48 -0.69
CA LEU A 88 0.04 -19.53 -1.38
C LEU A 88 -0.49 -20.93 -1.05
N THR A 89 -0.86 -21.21 0.21
CA THR A 89 -1.49 -22.49 0.57
C THR A 89 -2.83 -22.74 -0.12
N ARG A 90 -3.49 -21.66 -0.57
CA ARG A 90 -4.77 -21.72 -1.32
C ARG A 90 -4.58 -21.70 -2.84
N GLY A 91 -3.33 -21.74 -3.33
CA GLY A 91 -3.01 -21.68 -4.76
C GLY A 91 -3.20 -20.29 -5.38
N ILE A 92 -3.25 -19.25 -4.58
CA ILE A 92 -3.34 -17.86 -5.05
C ILE A 92 -1.93 -17.27 -5.12
N ASN A 93 -1.48 -16.92 -6.30
CA ASN A 93 -0.12 -16.47 -6.56
C ASN A 93 0.00 -14.96 -6.82
N THR A 94 -1.13 -14.24 -6.90
CA THR A 94 -1.13 -12.82 -7.24
C THR A 94 -2.04 -12.03 -6.30
N VAL A 95 -1.54 -10.89 -5.82
CA VAL A 95 -2.29 -9.95 -4.99
C VAL A 95 -2.17 -8.56 -5.59
N PHE A 96 -3.30 -7.86 -5.68
CA PHE A 96 -3.36 -6.46 -6.06
C PHE A 96 -3.81 -5.59 -4.90
N TRP A 97 -3.39 -4.35 -4.87
CA TRP A 97 -3.92 -3.31 -3.97
C TRP A 97 -3.53 -1.93 -4.47
N THR A 98 -3.99 -0.92 -3.78
CA THR A 98 -3.63 0.46 -4.05
C THR A 98 -2.87 1.08 -2.89
N PHE A 99 -2.03 2.05 -3.19
CA PHE A 99 -1.47 2.93 -2.18
C PHE A 99 -1.30 4.35 -2.72
N ASP A 100 -1.25 5.30 -1.80
CA ASP A 100 -1.02 6.71 -2.10
C ASP A 100 0.44 6.91 -2.55
N PRO A 101 0.67 7.39 -3.78
CA PRO A 101 2.01 7.59 -4.33
C PRO A 101 2.85 8.60 -3.54
N MET A 102 2.21 9.51 -2.81
CA MET A 102 2.89 10.55 -2.05
C MET A 102 3.34 10.11 -0.65
N VAL A 103 2.96 8.90 -0.21
CA VAL A 103 3.37 8.34 1.08
C VAL A 103 4.62 7.48 0.92
N ALA A 104 5.80 8.05 1.17
CA ALA A 104 7.10 7.40 1.00
C ALA A 104 7.23 6.07 1.77
N GLN A 105 6.69 5.97 2.98
CA GLN A 105 6.66 4.73 3.76
C GLN A 105 5.91 3.62 3.04
N ASN A 106 4.78 3.93 2.40
CA ASN A 106 4.01 2.97 1.61
C ASN A 106 4.78 2.54 0.36
N ALA A 107 5.37 3.49 -0.36
CA ALA A 107 6.22 3.18 -1.50
C ALA A 107 7.38 2.27 -1.09
N HIS A 108 8.10 2.59 -0.01
CA HIS A 108 9.19 1.75 0.50
C HIS A 108 8.73 0.34 0.88
N LEU A 109 7.65 0.22 1.64
CA LEU A 109 7.10 -1.09 2.01
C LEU A 109 6.73 -1.90 0.77
N ASN A 110 5.93 -1.32 -0.12
CA ASN A 110 5.32 -2.04 -1.23
C ASN A 110 6.34 -2.42 -2.31
N LEU A 111 7.20 -1.48 -2.70
CA LEU A 111 8.12 -1.68 -3.82
C LEU A 111 9.43 -2.32 -3.37
N ASN A 112 10.00 -1.89 -2.22
CA ASN A 112 11.33 -2.31 -1.80
C ASN A 112 11.32 -3.50 -0.83
N ARG A 113 10.31 -3.59 0.06
CA ARG A 113 10.27 -4.62 1.11
C ARG A 113 9.35 -5.80 0.78
N LEU A 114 8.40 -5.62 -0.15
CA LEU A 114 7.51 -6.68 -0.65
C LEU A 114 7.82 -7.05 -2.10
N GLY A 115 8.43 -6.17 -2.87
CA GLY A 115 8.78 -6.42 -4.27
C GLY A 115 7.61 -6.29 -5.25
N ALA A 116 6.51 -5.65 -4.83
CA ALA A 116 5.41 -5.36 -5.74
C ALA A 116 5.86 -4.44 -6.88
N THR A 117 5.16 -4.48 -7.99
CA THR A 117 5.37 -3.63 -9.17
C THR A 117 4.17 -2.74 -9.40
N ILE A 118 4.42 -1.51 -9.84
CA ILE A 118 3.33 -0.60 -10.21
C ILE A 118 2.75 -1.09 -11.53
N LEU A 119 1.43 -1.29 -11.54
CA LEU A 119 0.67 -1.66 -12.73
C LEU A 119 0.16 -0.40 -13.44
N THR A 120 -0.48 0.50 -12.70
CA THR A 120 -1.04 1.74 -13.26
C THR A 120 -1.23 2.80 -12.17
N TYR A 121 -1.37 4.04 -12.63
CA TYR A 121 -1.78 5.18 -11.81
C TYR A 121 -3.23 5.52 -12.11
N VAL A 122 -4.01 5.73 -11.07
CA VAL A 122 -5.43 6.07 -11.16
C VAL A 122 -5.66 7.37 -10.40
N PRO A 123 -5.95 8.47 -11.10
CA PRO A 123 -6.26 9.74 -10.44
C PRO A 123 -7.64 9.63 -9.76
N ASN A 124 -7.72 10.20 -8.57
CA ASN A 124 -8.96 10.34 -7.79
C ASN A 124 -9.79 9.05 -7.67
N MET A 125 -9.12 7.92 -7.41
CA MET A 125 -9.72 6.58 -7.47
C MET A 125 -10.93 6.39 -6.56
N TYR A 126 -10.93 7.02 -5.37
CA TYR A 126 -11.99 6.89 -4.36
C TYR A 126 -12.87 8.14 -4.23
N GLY A 127 -12.75 9.10 -5.16
CA GLY A 127 -13.44 10.38 -5.06
C GLY A 127 -12.77 11.36 -4.11
N ALA A 128 -13.29 12.58 -4.04
CA ALA A 128 -12.64 13.68 -3.32
C ALA A 128 -12.92 13.71 -1.81
N ASP A 129 -13.93 12.99 -1.33
CA ASP A 129 -14.37 13.09 0.08
C ASP A 129 -14.63 11.70 0.67
N THR A 130 -13.58 11.08 1.16
CA THR A 130 -13.68 9.79 1.89
C THR A 130 -13.82 9.99 3.40
N GLY A 131 -13.76 11.22 3.89
CA GLY A 131 -13.74 11.53 5.34
C GLY A 131 -12.51 10.96 6.08
N SER A 132 -11.49 10.48 5.38
CA SER A 132 -10.30 9.91 6.00
C SER A 132 -9.34 11.00 6.49
N LEU A 133 -8.89 10.88 7.73
CA LEU A 133 -7.85 11.74 8.31
C LEU A 133 -6.48 11.60 7.62
N LEU A 134 -6.28 10.55 6.83
CA LEU A 134 -5.04 10.30 6.09
C LEU A 134 -5.04 10.94 4.69
N HIS A 135 -6.17 11.47 4.23
CA HIS A 135 -6.29 12.14 2.93
C HIS A 135 -6.26 13.65 3.12
N VAL A 136 -5.12 14.18 3.51
CA VAL A 136 -4.92 15.63 3.60
C VAL A 136 -4.79 16.18 2.17
N GLY A 137 -5.73 17.04 1.75
CA GLY A 137 -5.71 17.66 0.41
C GLY A 137 -6.79 17.18 -0.57
N GLY A 138 -7.64 16.22 -0.20
CA GLY A 138 -8.86 15.89 -0.94
C GLY A 138 -8.68 15.02 -2.20
N GLU A 139 -7.48 14.80 -2.70
CA GLU A 139 -7.23 13.95 -3.86
C GLU A 139 -6.91 12.50 -3.43
N THR A 140 -7.56 11.52 -4.06
CA THR A 140 -7.37 10.10 -3.75
C THR A 140 -6.64 9.36 -4.86
N ASP A 141 -5.58 9.96 -5.37
CA ASP A 141 -4.70 9.37 -6.38
C ASP A 141 -4.07 8.09 -5.84
N ARG A 142 -4.01 7.07 -6.68
CA ARG A 142 -3.47 5.76 -6.28
C ARG A 142 -2.57 5.17 -7.35
N PHE A 143 -1.50 4.50 -6.89
CA PHE A 143 -0.91 3.44 -7.68
C PHE A 143 -1.66 2.14 -7.42
N ILE A 144 -2.08 1.44 -8.47
CA ILE A 144 -2.43 0.02 -8.40
C ILE A 144 -1.13 -0.76 -8.55
N VAL A 145 -0.89 -1.67 -7.63
CA VAL A 145 0.29 -2.54 -7.66
C VAL A 145 -0.10 -4.01 -7.77
N ARG A 146 0.77 -4.75 -8.45
CA ARG A 146 0.74 -6.21 -8.57
C ARG A 146 1.87 -6.82 -7.74
N TRP A 147 1.55 -7.83 -6.98
CA TRP A 147 2.49 -8.60 -6.19
C TRP A 147 2.41 -10.08 -6.59
N ASP A 148 3.38 -10.52 -7.35
CA ASP A 148 3.53 -11.93 -7.73
C ASP A 148 4.29 -12.63 -6.61
N LEU A 149 3.56 -13.41 -5.81
CA LEU A 149 3.99 -13.92 -4.50
C LEU A 149 5.21 -14.85 -4.56
N GLU A 150 5.41 -15.54 -5.68
CA GLU A 150 6.53 -16.49 -5.90
C GLU A 150 7.60 -15.96 -6.86
N SER A 151 7.50 -14.70 -7.31
CA SER A 151 8.51 -14.13 -8.22
C SER A 151 9.88 -13.99 -7.55
N GLN A 152 10.95 -14.07 -8.34
CA GLN A 152 12.31 -13.80 -7.85
C GLN A 152 12.43 -12.42 -7.21
N ARG A 153 11.72 -11.41 -7.77
CA ARG A 153 11.69 -10.06 -7.21
C ARG A 153 11.11 -10.06 -5.80
N THR A 154 10.01 -10.76 -5.60
CA THR A 154 9.36 -10.91 -4.28
C THR A 154 10.29 -11.61 -3.29
N HIS A 155 10.90 -12.74 -3.68
CA HIS A 155 11.84 -13.45 -2.81
C HIS A 155 12.99 -12.53 -2.37
N ARG A 156 13.67 -11.87 -3.31
CA ARG A 156 14.76 -10.94 -2.99
C ARG A 156 14.30 -9.79 -2.10
N ALA A 157 13.14 -9.21 -2.39
CA ALA A 157 12.58 -8.11 -1.60
C ALA A 157 12.27 -8.52 -0.16
N VAL A 158 11.72 -9.71 0.02
CA VAL A 158 11.34 -10.24 1.34
C VAL A 158 12.57 -10.63 2.16
N GLU A 159 13.58 -11.22 1.56
CA GLU A 159 14.78 -11.68 2.25
C GLU A 159 15.73 -10.50 2.58
N GLU A 160 16.09 -9.72 1.60
CA GLU A 160 17.15 -8.71 1.71
C GLU A 160 16.63 -7.27 1.66
N GLY A 161 15.45 -7.05 1.07
CA GLY A 161 14.97 -5.76 0.63
C GLY A 161 15.63 -5.33 -0.68
N LEU A 162 14.84 -4.76 -1.57
CA LEU A 162 15.39 -4.15 -2.77
C LEU A 162 15.97 -2.79 -2.39
N ARG A 163 17.23 -2.59 -2.72
CA ARG A 163 17.93 -1.31 -2.49
C ARG A 163 18.13 -0.63 -3.82
N PHE A 164 17.90 0.66 -3.83
CA PHE A 164 18.36 1.51 -4.91
C PHE A 164 19.89 1.60 -4.85
N ASP A 165 20.58 1.31 -5.95
CA ASP A 165 22.02 1.52 -5.99
C ASP A 165 22.31 3.03 -6.01
N SER A 166 22.96 3.53 -4.97
CA SER A 166 23.31 4.94 -4.86
C SER A 166 24.22 5.43 -6.00
N LYS A 167 24.90 4.49 -6.71
CA LYS A 167 25.64 4.81 -7.93
C LYS A 167 24.75 5.14 -9.12
N GLN A 168 23.47 4.75 -9.05
CA GLN A 168 22.41 5.10 -10.00
C GLN A 168 21.62 6.32 -9.55
N ALA A 169 22.14 7.11 -8.60
CA ALA A 169 21.50 8.35 -8.20
C ALA A 169 21.20 9.22 -9.43
N PRO A 170 19.98 9.77 -9.52
CA PRO A 170 19.56 10.53 -10.70
C PRO A 170 20.53 11.70 -10.94
N LYS A 171 20.90 11.88 -12.19
CA LYS A 171 21.58 13.12 -12.60
C LYS A 171 20.61 14.27 -12.38
N LYS A 172 21.13 15.46 -12.04
CA LYS A 172 20.30 16.65 -11.79
C LYS A 172 19.29 16.95 -12.91
N ASP A 173 19.67 16.61 -14.14
CA ASP A 173 18.88 16.88 -15.35
C ASP A 173 17.70 15.92 -15.55
N CYS A 174 17.61 14.84 -14.74
CA CYS A 174 16.53 13.85 -14.78
C CYS A 174 15.52 14.04 -13.64
N LEU A 175 15.69 15.04 -12.77
CA LEU A 175 14.83 15.27 -11.61
C LEU A 175 13.68 16.20 -11.97
N VAL A 176 12.44 15.70 -11.94
CA VAL A 176 11.24 16.44 -12.39
C VAL A 176 10.62 17.29 -11.29
N ALA A 177 10.65 16.83 -10.06
CA ALA A 177 10.03 17.54 -8.94
C ALA A 177 10.84 17.41 -7.65
N ARG A 178 10.94 18.52 -6.90
CA ARG A 178 11.43 18.53 -5.53
C ARG A 178 10.37 19.13 -4.62
N PRO A 179 10.04 18.47 -3.50
CA PRO A 179 9.14 19.04 -2.52
C PRO A 179 9.71 20.38 -1.98
N GLY A 180 8.84 21.36 -1.81
CA GLY A 180 9.18 22.63 -1.18
C GLY A 180 9.81 23.70 -2.09
N LEU A 181 10.04 23.44 -3.37
CA LEU A 181 10.63 24.43 -4.30
C LEU A 181 9.63 25.09 -5.26
N GLY A 182 8.33 25.00 -5.02
CA GLY A 182 7.31 25.79 -5.75
C GLY A 182 7.37 25.81 -7.29
N SER A 183 8.22 24.98 -7.89
CA SER A 183 8.53 24.95 -9.30
C SER A 183 8.39 23.55 -9.84
N THR A 184 7.23 23.24 -10.36
CA THR A 184 7.14 22.23 -11.42
C THR A 184 7.91 22.75 -12.61
N SER A 185 9.00 22.10 -12.99
CA SER A 185 9.60 22.39 -14.30
C SER A 185 8.53 22.11 -15.34
N LYS A 186 8.16 23.11 -16.12
CA LYS A 186 7.14 22.97 -17.18
C LYS A 186 7.63 22.11 -18.34
N GLU A 187 8.88 21.71 -18.34
CA GLU A 187 9.49 20.91 -19.39
C GLU A 187 9.82 19.52 -18.82
N MET A 188 9.21 18.51 -19.41
CA MET A 188 9.57 17.12 -19.13
C MET A 188 11.01 16.86 -19.57
N PRO A 189 11.84 16.17 -18.78
CA PRO A 189 13.17 15.76 -19.20
C PRO A 189 13.10 14.93 -20.48
N SER A 190 14.05 15.14 -21.38
CA SER A 190 14.13 14.44 -22.68
C SER A 190 14.79 13.05 -22.60
N GLY A 191 15.10 12.56 -21.39
CA GLY A 191 15.76 11.28 -21.16
C GLY A 191 14.76 10.12 -21.04
N ASP A 192 15.26 8.90 -21.23
CA ASP A 192 14.48 7.66 -21.10
C ASP A 192 14.12 7.34 -19.64
N GLU A 193 14.72 8.00 -18.68
CA GLU A 193 14.49 7.83 -17.25
C GLU A 193 14.16 9.17 -16.59
N VAL A 194 13.10 9.17 -15.77
CA VAL A 194 12.64 10.32 -15.04
C VAL A 194 12.58 9.95 -13.55
N PHE A 195 13.05 10.85 -12.69
CA PHE A 195 13.06 10.66 -11.25
C PHE A 195 12.17 11.70 -10.58
N ILE A 196 11.38 11.25 -9.63
CA ILE A 196 10.52 12.09 -8.81
C ILE A 196 10.97 11.91 -7.35
N GLU A 197 11.30 13.00 -6.69
CA GLU A 197 11.59 12.97 -5.25
C GLU A 197 10.28 12.97 -4.47
N ILE A 198 10.08 11.93 -3.65
CA ILE A 198 8.93 11.84 -2.76
C ILE A 198 9.41 12.28 -1.37
N PRO A 199 8.75 13.27 -0.73
CA PRO A 199 9.13 13.72 0.61
C PRO A 199 9.00 12.60 1.62
N GLY A 200 9.93 12.54 2.59
CA GLY A 200 9.89 11.57 3.69
C GLY A 200 8.70 11.80 4.62
N GLU A 201 8.32 13.06 4.80
CA GLU A 201 7.13 13.51 5.53
C GLU A 201 6.41 14.57 4.70
N LEU A 202 5.09 14.44 4.58
CA LEU A 202 4.24 15.51 4.06
C LEU A 202 4.08 16.51 5.21
N THR A 203 4.84 17.59 5.17
CA THR A 203 4.56 18.72 6.05
C THR A 203 3.45 19.55 5.43
N ASP A 204 2.41 19.84 6.22
CA ASP A 204 1.38 20.80 5.84
C ASP A 204 2.06 22.12 5.47
N SER A 205 1.90 22.56 4.22
CA SER A 205 2.37 23.84 3.71
C SER A 205 1.23 24.83 3.62
#